data_4c980a8f06de7c255b39673288fe1a11
#
_entry.id   4c980a8f06de7c255b39673288fe1a11
#
_cell.length_a   1.000
_cell.length_b   1.000
_cell.length_c   1.000
_cell.angle_alpha   90.00
_cell.angle_beta   90.00
_cell.angle_gamma   90.00
#
_symmetry.space_group_name_H-M   'P 1'
#
loop_
_entity.id
_entity.type
_entity.pdbx_description
1 polymer ?
#
loop_
_entity_poly.entity_id
_entity_poly.type
_entity_poly.pdbx_seq_one_letter_code
_entity_poly.pdbx_strand_id
1 'polypeptide(L)'
;MKMHFFIKLLSVLFLSFAITSCEKVSEDSYSEEDNIEEEIDPLELVNQYFTQEQQDMANTAKDVSYLTDEEKLVIFYCNLARLDGRTFSDALLNLRNSEDTCEKSLVETLDTTKDIPLLYPNEQLSKAAAAHASDIGANGLVQHESSDGTKPLDRISQYYQGNATAENIAAGTNKAFYIVRQLLIDQNVPTYGHRRNILSSKYNRIGVAIHEHTKYKYCCVQDFADDKGEAID
;
A
#
# COMPACT_ATOMS: atom_id res chain seq x y z
N MET A 1 -54.42 29.33 -10.50
CA MET A 1 -54.35 28.40 -9.37
C MET A 1 -52.94 28.48 -8.81
N LYS A 2 -52.81 29.15 -7.66
CA LYS A 2 -51.50 29.48 -7.03
C LYS A 2 -51.10 28.30 -6.15
N MET A 3 -49.82 27.87 -6.24
CA MET A 3 -49.23 26.99 -5.26
C MET A 3 -47.88 27.53 -4.81
N HIS A 4 -47.82 27.87 -3.52
CA HIS A 4 -46.71 28.50 -2.85
C HIS A 4 -45.68 27.42 -2.43
N PHE A 5 -44.42 27.69 -2.71
CA PHE A 5 -43.31 26.89 -2.18
C PHE A 5 -42.77 27.55 -0.91
N PHE A 6 -42.86 26.87 0.22
CA PHE A 6 -42.32 27.30 1.51
C PHE A 6 -40.87 26.84 1.64
N ILE A 7 -39.95 27.80 1.72
CA ILE A 7 -38.58 27.57 2.13
C ILE A 7 -38.55 27.61 3.66
N LYS A 8 -38.16 26.49 4.30
CA LYS A 8 -37.83 26.47 5.73
C LYS A 8 -36.34 26.68 5.93
N LEU A 9 -36.00 27.83 6.46
CA LEU A 9 -34.70 28.21 7.00
C LEU A 9 -34.58 27.55 8.41
N LEU A 10 -33.58 26.72 8.64
CA LEU A 10 -33.29 26.13 9.96
C LEU A 10 -32.09 26.86 10.56
N SER A 11 -32.33 27.70 11.54
CA SER A 11 -31.36 28.42 12.33
C SER A 11 -30.66 27.47 13.33
N VAL A 12 -29.33 27.49 13.36
CA VAL A 12 -28.51 26.80 14.35
C VAL A 12 -28.48 27.64 15.63
N LEU A 13 -28.97 27.08 16.72
CA LEU A 13 -28.91 27.68 18.07
C LEU A 13 -27.74 27.07 18.85
N PHE A 14 -26.74 27.87 19.17
CA PHE A 14 -25.71 27.52 20.16
C PHE A 14 -26.31 27.59 21.55
N LEU A 15 -26.23 26.48 22.29
CA LEU A 15 -26.57 26.47 23.72
C LEU A 15 -25.36 26.01 24.52
N SER A 16 -24.75 26.95 25.21
CA SER A 16 -23.75 26.71 26.26
C SER A 16 -24.47 26.20 27.51
N PHE A 17 -24.04 25.07 28.07
CA PHE A 17 -24.46 24.64 29.42
C PHE A 17 -23.27 24.48 30.34
N ALA A 18 -23.41 25.14 31.46
CA ALA A 18 -22.47 25.21 32.55
C ALA A 18 -22.52 23.93 33.42
N ILE A 19 -21.36 23.66 34.01
CA ILE A 19 -21.07 22.57 34.94
C ILE A 19 -21.83 22.80 36.25
N THR A 20 -22.54 21.79 36.76
CA THR A 20 -22.70 21.57 38.20
C THR A 20 -23.16 20.15 38.55
N SER A 21 -22.46 19.61 39.49
CA SER A 21 -22.92 18.62 40.54
C SER A 21 -22.87 17.14 40.23
N CYS A 22 -22.05 16.53 41.04
CA CYS A 22 -21.84 15.14 41.36
C CYS A 22 -23.14 14.43 41.78
N GLU A 23 -23.52 13.35 41.09
CA GLU A 23 -24.37 12.29 41.64
C GLU A 23 -23.83 10.92 41.23
N LYS A 24 -23.61 10.07 42.24
CA LYS A 24 -23.18 8.69 42.09
C LYS A 24 -24.27 7.92 41.36
N VAL A 25 -23.96 7.42 40.14
CA VAL A 25 -24.75 6.39 39.49
C VAL A 25 -24.02 5.06 39.59
N SER A 26 -24.74 4.06 40.06
CA SER A 26 -24.39 2.66 40.30
C SER A 26 -23.66 2.03 39.12
N GLU A 27 -22.63 1.24 39.41
CA GLU A 27 -21.97 0.31 38.54
C GLU A 27 -22.99 -0.76 38.05
N ASP A 28 -23.64 -0.53 36.92
CA ASP A 28 -24.23 -1.59 36.12
C ASP A 28 -23.19 -2.03 35.11
N SER A 29 -22.75 -3.27 35.29
CA SER A 29 -21.83 -3.99 34.41
C SER A 29 -22.41 -4.11 33.01
N TYR A 30 -21.98 -3.20 32.10
CA TYR A 30 -22.03 -3.48 30.66
C TYR A 30 -20.84 -4.38 30.36
N SER A 31 -21.10 -5.65 30.12
CA SER A 31 -20.19 -6.51 29.40
C SER A 31 -20.17 -5.99 27.96
N GLU A 32 -19.18 -5.18 27.62
CA GLU A 32 -18.74 -5.00 26.24
C GLU A 32 -18.25 -6.39 25.78
N GLU A 33 -19.13 -7.17 25.20
CA GLU A 33 -18.73 -8.22 24.26
C GLU A 33 -18.15 -7.46 23.08
N ASP A 34 -16.85 -7.19 23.13
CA ASP A 34 -16.04 -6.83 21.98
C ASP A 34 -16.27 -7.92 20.93
N ASN A 35 -17.13 -7.66 19.97
CA ASN A 35 -17.12 -8.36 18.70
C ASN A 35 -15.81 -8.00 18.00
N ILE A 36 -14.73 -8.65 18.44
CA ILE A 36 -13.49 -8.72 17.68
C ILE A 36 -13.86 -9.58 16.47
N GLU A 37 -14.28 -8.94 15.37
CA GLU A 37 -14.19 -9.59 14.08
C GLU A 37 -12.71 -9.96 13.91
N GLU A 38 -12.40 -11.25 14.02
CA GLU A 38 -11.07 -11.78 13.88
C GLU A 38 -10.61 -11.43 12.46
N GLU A 39 -9.69 -10.47 12.35
CA GLU A 39 -9.17 -10.01 11.07
C GLU A 39 -8.42 -11.18 10.43
N ILE A 40 -8.97 -11.72 9.34
CA ILE A 40 -8.38 -12.88 8.66
C ILE A 40 -6.99 -12.50 8.16
N ASP A 41 -5.99 -13.32 8.47
CA ASP A 41 -4.62 -13.13 7.95
C ASP A 41 -4.65 -13.16 6.41
N PRO A 42 -4.16 -12.12 5.73
CA PRO A 42 -4.09 -12.09 4.27
C PRO A 42 -3.40 -13.31 3.65
N LEU A 43 -2.45 -13.95 4.35
CA LEU A 43 -1.82 -15.18 3.88
C LEU A 43 -2.76 -16.40 3.90
N GLU A 44 -3.73 -16.45 4.82
CA GLU A 44 -4.76 -17.50 4.81
C GLU A 44 -5.65 -17.36 3.58
N LEU A 45 -6.01 -16.13 3.21
CA LEU A 45 -6.76 -15.87 1.97
C LEU A 45 -5.96 -16.24 0.72
N VAL A 46 -4.64 -15.95 0.70
CA VAL A 46 -3.77 -16.41 -0.39
C VAL A 46 -3.81 -17.92 -0.51
N ASN A 47 -3.65 -18.65 0.60
CA ASN A 47 -3.67 -20.13 0.60
C ASN A 47 -5.02 -20.69 0.13
N GLN A 48 -6.12 -19.98 0.36
CA GLN A 48 -7.44 -20.40 -0.05
C GLN A 48 -7.75 -20.15 -1.53
N TYR A 49 -7.27 -19.03 -2.10
CA TYR A 49 -7.72 -18.55 -3.41
C TYR A 49 -6.67 -18.64 -4.51
N PHE A 50 -5.38 -18.76 -4.17
CA PHE A 50 -4.31 -18.95 -5.13
C PHE A 50 -3.78 -20.38 -5.09
N THR A 51 -3.55 -20.99 -6.25
CA THR A 51 -2.93 -22.32 -6.31
C THR A 51 -1.49 -22.25 -5.80
N GLN A 52 -0.96 -23.41 -5.35
CA GLN A 52 0.44 -23.49 -4.93
C GLN A 52 1.40 -23.05 -6.04
N GLU A 53 1.12 -23.41 -7.30
CA GLU A 53 1.91 -22.97 -8.46
C GLU A 53 1.93 -21.44 -8.59
N GLN A 54 0.79 -20.77 -8.46
CA GLN A 54 0.72 -19.30 -8.48
C GLN A 54 1.50 -18.68 -7.33
N GLN A 55 1.41 -19.25 -6.13
CA GLN A 55 2.16 -18.78 -4.96
C GLN A 55 3.66 -18.96 -5.16
N ASP A 56 4.10 -20.11 -5.66
CA ASP A 56 5.52 -20.40 -5.93
C ASP A 56 6.08 -19.46 -7.01
N MET A 57 5.31 -19.18 -8.05
CA MET A 57 5.68 -18.21 -9.08
C MET A 57 5.79 -16.80 -8.53
N ALA A 58 4.83 -16.35 -7.72
CA ALA A 58 4.80 -15.01 -7.15
C ALA A 58 5.93 -14.78 -6.12
N ASN A 59 6.41 -15.84 -5.46
CA ASN A 59 7.38 -15.75 -4.37
C ASN A 59 8.84 -15.68 -4.86
N THR A 60 9.12 -14.73 -5.75
CA THR A 60 10.45 -14.52 -6.36
C THR A 60 11.53 -14.12 -5.36
N ALA A 61 11.15 -13.65 -4.16
CA ALA A 61 12.06 -13.19 -3.13
C ALA A 61 12.34 -14.22 -2.02
N LYS A 62 11.78 -15.44 -2.09
CA LYS A 62 11.82 -16.43 -0.99
C LYS A 62 13.22 -16.74 -0.48
N ASP A 63 14.18 -16.86 -1.40
CA ASP A 63 15.52 -17.37 -1.09
C ASP A 63 16.57 -16.24 -0.90
N VAL A 64 16.18 -14.96 -1.05
CA VAL A 64 17.12 -13.85 -0.85
C VAL A 64 17.32 -13.56 0.64
N SER A 65 18.57 -13.30 1.04
CA SER A 65 18.94 -13.09 2.44
C SER A 65 19.03 -11.61 2.86
N TYR A 66 19.04 -10.68 1.90
CA TYR A 66 19.19 -9.25 2.16
C TYR A 66 17.87 -8.50 2.41
N LEU A 67 16.73 -9.18 2.29
CA LEU A 67 15.40 -8.65 2.59
C LEU A 67 14.85 -9.26 3.88
N THR A 68 14.13 -8.47 4.65
CA THR A 68 13.30 -8.94 5.77
C THR A 68 12.08 -9.71 5.26
N ASP A 69 11.41 -10.47 6.12
CA ASP A 69 10.23 -11.25 5.73
C ASP A 69 9.10 -10.34 5.21
N GLU A 70 8.87 -9.16 5.84
CA GLU A 70 7.86 -8.21 5.36
C GLU A 70 8.23 -7.61 4.00
N GLU A 71 9.50 -7.30 3.73
CA GLU A 71 9.95 -6.81 2.42
C GLU A 71 9.79 -7.86 1.33
N LYS A 72 10.05 -9.13 1.63
CA LYS A 72 9.76 -10.26 0.71
C LYS A 72 8.27 -10.37 0.43
N LEU A 73 7.42 -10.23 1.45
CA LEU A 73 5.98 -10.27 1.30
C LEU A 73 5.45 -9.07 0.50
N VAL A 74 6.07 -7.90 0.56
CA VAL A 74 5.71 -6.78 -0.34
C VAL A 74 5.86 -7.19 -1.80
N ILE A 75 6.98 -7.82 -2.17
CA ILE A 75 7.21 -8.30 -3.55
C ILE A 75 6.20 -9.40 -3.91
N PHE A 76 5.95 -10.32 -2.99
CA PHE A 76 4.99 -11.42 -3.17
C PHE A 76 3.58 -10.91 -3.47
N TYR A 77 3.04 -9.98 -2.67
CA TYR A 77 1.72 -9.41 -2.91
C TYR A 77 1.65 -8.58 -4.20
N CYS A 78 2.70 -7.84 -4.53
CA CYS A 78 2.79 -7.18 -5.84
C CYS A 78 2.70 -8.20 -6.98
N ASN A 79 3.41 -9.33 -6.87
CA ASN A 79 3.43 -10.39 -7.88
C ASN A 79 2.11 -11.15 -7.98
N LEU A 80 1.40 -11.40 -6.87
CA LEU A 80 0.06 -11.96 -6.91
C LEU A 80 -0.93 -11.07 -7.68
N ALA A 81 -0.90 -9.75 -7.43
CA ALA A 81 -1.71 -8.79 -8.16
C ALA A 81 -1.35 -8.73 -9.66
N ARG A 82 -0.08 -8.93 -10.02
CA ARG A 82 0.42 -8.97 -11.41
C ARG A 82 0.05 -10.26 -12.12
N LEU A 83 0.04 -11.37 -11.42
CA LEU A 83 -0.24 -12.71 -11.95
C LEU A 83 -1.74 -12.91 -12.20
N ASP A 84 -2.58 -12.55 -11.22
CA ASP A 84 -4.03 -12.66 -11.29
C ASP A 84 -4.68 -11.54 -10.47
N GLY A 85 -4.80 -10.38 -11.09
CA GLY A 85 -5.35 -9.18 -10.45
C GLY A 85 -6.81 -9.37 -10.04
N ARG A 86 -7.60 -10.11 -10.81
CA ARG A 86 -9.00 -10.38 -10.46
C ARG A 86 -9.11 -11.20 -9.19
N THR A 87 -8.39 -12.31 -9.08
CA THR A 87 -8.37 -13.11 -7.85
C THR A 87 -7.84 -12.29 -6.69
N PHE A 88 -6.79 -11.48 -6.89
CA PHE A 88 -6.26 -10.58 -5.86
C PHE A 88 -7.31 -9.57 -5.37
N SER A 89 -8.05 -8.96 -6.29
CA SER A 89 -9.12 -8.01 -5.95
C SER A 89 -10.25 -8.66 -5.16
N ASP A 90 -10.73 -9.81 -5.62
CA ASP A 90 -11.90 -10.49 -5.05
C ASP A 90 -11.60 -11.13 -3.70
N ALA A 91 -10.44 -11.79 -3.57
CA ALA A 91 -10.09 -12.55 -2.39
C ALA A 91 -9.47 -11.70 -1.28
N LEU A 92 -8.53 -10.80 -1.63
CA LEU A 92 -7.74 -10.08 -0.62
C LEU A 92 -8.25 -8.67 -0.35
N LEU A 93 -8.70 -7.95 -1.39
CA LEU A 93 -9.11 -6.55 -1.21
C LEU A 93 -10.58 -6.41 -0.84
N ASN A 94 -11.44 -7.30 -1.33
CA ASN A 94 -12.90 -7.30 -1.13
C ASN A 94 -13.56 -5.94 -1.43
N LEU A 95 -13.17 -5.29 -2.53
CA LEU A 95 -13.57 -3.92 -2.87
C LEU A 95 -14.72 -3.84 -3.88
N ARG A 96 -15.31 -4.96 -4.32
CA ARG A 96 -16.33 -5.00 -5.39
C ARG A 96 -17.56 -4.12 -5.11
N ASN A 97 -17.94 -4.00 -3.86
CA ASN A 97 -19.11 -3.21 -3.44
C ASN A 97 -18.73 -1.83 -2.89
N SER A 98 -17.48 -1.40 -3.05
CA SER A 98 -17.07 -0.08 -2.60
C SER A 98 -17.75 1.03 -3.37
N GLU A 99 -18.09 2.11 -2.68
CA GLU A 99 -18.57 3.36 -3.30
C GLU A 99 -17.43 4.37 -3.56
N ASP A 100 -16.23 4.11 -3.04
CA ASP A 100 -15.06 4.97 -3.27
C ASP A 100 -14.58 4.88 -4.72
N THR A 101 -14.28 6.02 -5.32
CA THR A 101 -13.90 6.11 -6.75
C THR A 101 -12.52 5.52 -7.04
N CYS A 102 -11.56 5.62 -6.11
CA CYS A 102 -10.23 5.06 -6.27
C CYS A 102 -10.28 3.54 -6.18
N GLU A 103 -11.07 3.00 -5.26
CA GLU A 103 -11.28 1.56 -5.10
C GLU A 103 -12.03 0.94 -6.29
N LYS A 104 -13.10 1.59 -6.77
CA LYS A 104 -13.78 1.17 -8.03
C LYS A 104 -12.83 1.11 -9.20
N SER A 105 -12.04 2.17 -9.40
CA SER A 105 -11.03 2.24 -10.46
C SER A 105 -9.94 1.17 -10.30
N LEU A 106 -9.58 0.80 -9.06
CA LEU A 106 -8.65 -0.30 -8.81
C LEU A 106 -9.24 -1.64 -9.23
N VAL A 107 -10.50 -1.92 -8.84
CA VAL A 107 -11.20 -3.15 -9.24
C VAL A 107 -11.24 -3.28 -10.77
N GLU A 108 -11.62 -2.22 -11.50
CA GLU A 108 -11.63 -2.21 -12.96
C GLU A 108 -10.24 -2.49 -13.56
N THR A 109 -9.19 -1.94 -12.96
CA THR A 109 -7.80 -2.18 -13.39
C THR A 109 -7.41 -3.63 -13.16
N LEU A 110 -7.65 -4.17 -11.95
CA LEU A 110 -7.27 -5.52 -11.58
C LEU A 110 -8.07 -6.59 -12.34
N ASP A 111 -9.33 -6.32 -12.73
CA ASP A 111 -10.14 -7.23 -13.54
C ASP A 111 -9.53 -7.55 -14.90
N THR A 112 -8.68 -6.66 -15.41
CA THR A 112 -7.98 -6.83 -16.70
C THR A 112 -6.50 -7.15 -16.54
N THR A 113 -5.96 -7.14 -15.30
CA THR A 113 -4.56 -7.44 -15.02
C THR A 113 -4.36 -8.93 -14.89
N LYS A 114 -3.58 -9.52 -15.79
CA LYS A 114 -3.25 -10.94 -15.79
C LYS A 114 -1.92 -11.23 -16.47
N ASP A 115 -1.16 -12.15 -15.90
CA ASP A 115 0.06 -12.72 -16.49
C ASP A 115 1.07 -11.65 -16.98
N ILE A 116 1.13 -10.49 -16.31
CA ILE A 116 2.17 -9.49 -16.61
C ILE A 116 3.49 -9.93 -15.96
N PRO A 117 4.66 -9.53 -16.53
CA PRO A 117 5.97 -9.98 -16.04
C PRO A 117 6.12 -9.82 -14.54
N LEU A 118 6.65 -10.83 -13.84
CA LEU A 118 6.88 -10.78 -12.40
C LEU A 118 8.03 -9.83 -12.06
N LEU A 119 7.98 -9.30 -10.85
CA LEU A 119 9.05 -8.49 -10.26
C LEU A 119 10.02 -9.42 -9.51
N TYR A 120 11.29 -9.34 -9.87
CA TYR A 120 12.38 -10.06 -9.21
C TYR A 120 13.16 -9.10 -8.32
N PRO A 121 13.49 -9.50 -7.08
CA PRO A 121 14.27 -8.65 -6.19
C PRO A 121 15.67 -8.38 -6.76
N ASN A 122 16.16 -7.15 -6.55
CA ASN A 122 17.52 -6.77 -6.88
C ASN A 122 18.18 -6.09 -5.68
N GLU A 123 19.34 -6.61 -5.26
CA GLU A 123 20.02 -6.15 -4.04
C GLU A 123 20.45 -4.68 -4.14
N GLN A 124 20.91 -4.24 -5.31
CA GLN A 124 21.38 -2.86 -5.48
C GLN A 124 20.21 -1.85 -5.46
N LEU A 125 19.07 -2.21 -6.06
CA LEU A 125 17.84 -1.42 -5.92
C LEU A 125 17.35 -1.40 -4.47
N SER A 126 17.44 -2.53 -3.76
CA SER A 126 17.05 -2.57 -2.34
C SER A 126 17.97 -1.70 -1.47
N LYS A 127 19.28 -1.61 -1.79
CA LYS A 127 20.19 -0.66 -1.12
C LYS A 127 19.82 0.79 -1.40
N ALA A 128 19.42 1.13 -2.62
CA ALA A 128 18.95 2.46 -2.97
C ALA A 128 17.66 2.81 -2.21
N ALA A 129 16.68 1.90 -2.20
CA ALA A 129 15.44 2.02 -1.45
C ALA A 129 15.69 2.19 0.05
N ALA A 130 16.62 1.40 0.64
CA ALA A 130 16.98 1.48 2.05
C ALA A 130 17.63 2.83 2.42
N ALA A 131 18.52 3.33 1.58
CA ALA A 131 19.12 4.65 1.78
C ALA A 131 18.05 5.74 1.82
N HIS A 132 17.07 5.70 0.90
CA HIS A 132 15.99 6.67 0.87
C HIS A 132 15.01 6.52 2.04
N ALA A 133 14.56 5.29 2.32
CA ALA A 133 13.65 5.03 3.44
C ALA A 133 14.25 5.47 4.78
N SER A 134 15.56 5.23 4.98
CA SER A 134 16.29 5.70 6.17
C SER A 134 16.36 7.22 6.24
N ASP A 135 16.66 7.90 5.13
CA ASP A 135 16.75 9.36 5.07
C ASP A 135 15.40 10.03 5.35
N ILE A 136 14.36 9.68 4.58
CA ILE A 136 13.04 10.30 4.76
C ILE A 136 12.42 9.92 6.12
N GLY A 137 12.65 8.70 6.59
CA GLY A 137 12.18 8.22 7.89
C GLY A 137 12.75 9.04 9.05
N ALA A 138 14.07 9.23 9.07
CA ALA A 138 14.75 10.03 10.09
C ALA A 138 14.32 11.50 10.09
N ASN A 139 14.07 12.07 8.90
CA ASN A 139 13.69 13.47 8.73
C ASN A 139 12.17 13.71 8.78
N GLY A 140 11.34 12.69 8.95
CA GLY A 140 9.88 12.79 9.01
C GLY A 140 9.24 13.25 7.70
N LEU A 141 9.88 12.94 6.56
CA LEU A 141 9.48 13.35 5.21
C LEU A 141 8.74 12.22 4.49
N VAL A 142 7.82 12.56 3.57
CA VAL A 142 7.22 11.64 2.60
C VAL A 142 7.30 12.32 1.24
N GLN A 143 8.40 12.11 0.55
CA GLN A 143 8.70 12.74 -0.73
C GLN A 143 9.73 11.92 -1.51
N HIS A 144 9.78 12.10 -2.82
CA HIS A 144 10.73 11.41 -3.69
C HIS A 144 12.16 11.95 -3.63
N GLU A 145 12.34 13.25 -3.37
CA GLU A 145 13.66 13.84 -3.19
C GLU A 145 14.20 13.51 -1.80
N SER A 146 15.50 13.22 -1.71
CA SER A 146 16.18 13.03 -0.43
C SER A 146 16.21 14.35 0.38
N SER A 147 16.49 14.27 1.67
CA SER A 147 16.53 15.44 2.56
C SER A 147 17.56 16.51 2.12
N ASP A 148 18.59 16.10 1.41
CA ASP A 148 19.61 16.98 0.82
C ASP A 148 19.27 17.52 -0.58
N GLY A 149 18.08 17.17 -1.13
CA GLY A 149 17.61 17.54 -2.46
C GLY A 149 18.08 16.62 -3.59
N THR A 150 18.75 15.51 -3.31
CA THR A 150 19.13 14.52 -4.32
C THR A 150 17.86 13.88 -4.91
N LYS A 151 17.76 13.87 -6.24
CA LYS A 151 16.61 13.31 -6.96
C LYS A 151 16.64 11.78 -6.99
N PRO A 152 15.48 11.12 -7.14
CA PRO A 152 15.39 9.65 -7.13
C PRO A 152 16.36 8.96 -8.07
N LEU A 153 16.39 9.35 -9.35
CA LEU A 153 17.28 8.72 -10.34
C LEU A 153 18.76 8.94 -10.04
N ASP A 154 19.14 10.12 -9.54
CA ASP A 154 20.51 10.43 -9.17
C ASP A 154 20.94 9.59 -7.95
N ARG A 155 20.04 9.38 -6.98
CA ARG A 155 20.27 8.52 -5.82
C ARG A 155 20.37 7.05 -6.23
N ILE A 156 19.42 6.55 -6.99
CA ILE A 156 19.38 5.14 -7.43
C ILE A 156 20.63 4.81 -8.23
N SER A 157 21.09 5.70 -9.12
CA SER A 157 22.28 5.47 -9.96
C SER A 157 23.58 5.31 -9.17
N GLN A 158 23.62 5.71 -7.89
CA GLN A 158 24.77 5.47 -7.02
C GLN A 158 24.90 4.00 -6.62
N TYR A 159 23.81 3.25 -6.65
CA TYR A 159 23.74 1.85 -6.25
C TYR A 159 23.54 0.91 -7.44
N TYR A 160 22.71 1.31 -8.38
CA TYR A 160 22.23 0.47 -9.47
C TYR A 160 22.52 1.08 -10.83
N GLN A 161 23.14 0.32 -11.72
CA GLN A 161 23.60 0.78 -13.03
C GLN A 161 22.66 0.43 -14.19
N GLY A 162 21.54 -0.24 -13.91
CA GLY A 162 20.52 -0.59 -14.93
C GLY A 162 19.49 0.52 -15.16
N ASN A 163 18.40 0.16 -15.82
CA ASN A 163 17.33 1.10 -16.21
C ASN A 163 16.29 1.30 -15.11
N ALA A 164 16.68 1.86 -13.96
CA ALA A 164 15.72 2.24 -12.91
C ALA A 164 14.93 3.48 -13.35
N THR A 165 13.61 3.46 -13.23
CA THR A 165 12.78 4.54 -13.78
C THR A 165 11.56 4.92 -12.94
N ALA A 166 11.29 4.24 -11.84
CA ALA A 166 10.14 4.56 -10.99
C ALA A 166 10.40 4.25 -9.52
N GLU A 167 9.74 5.01 -8.67
CA GLU A 167 9.77 4.84 -7.23
C GLU A 167 8.36 4.97 -6.66
N ASN A 168 8.03 4.15 -5.67
CA ASN A 168 6.85 4.29 -4.83
C ASN A 168 7.28 4.53 -3.38
N ILE A 169 6.50 5.34 -2.66
CA ILE A 169 6.66 5.56 -1.23
C ILE A 169 5.32 5.37 -0.54
N ALA A 170 5.30 4.53 0.49
CA ALA A 170 4.18 4.37 1.42
C ALA A 170 4.61 4.75 2.83
N ALA A 171 3.69 5.24 3.65
CA ALA A 171 3.94 5.56 5.06
C ALA A 171 2.78 5.10 5.94
N GLY A 172 3.07 4.73 7.20
CA GLY A 172 2.09 4.39 8.22
C GLY A 172 2.21 2.98 8.80
N THR A 173 2.60 2.00 8.02
CA THR A 173 2.68 0.59 8.44
C THR A 173 3.94 -0.09 7.94
N ASN A 174 4.36 -1.15 8.65
CA ASN A 174 5.40 -2.08 8.20
C ASN A 174 4.82 -3.41 7.68
N LYS A 175 3.49 -3.55 7.62
CA LYS A 175 2.83 -4.78 7.18
C LYS A 175 2.67 -4.80 5.67
N ALA A 176 3.27 -5.77 5.03
CA ALA A 176 3.40 -5.89 3.57
C ALA A 176 2.07 -5.76 2.83
N PHE A 177 1.04 -6.49 3.27
CA PHE A 177 -0.27 -6.46 2.63
C PHE A 177 -0.86 -5.04 2.61
N TYR A 178 -0.82 -4.32 3.74
CA TYR A 178 -1.37 -2.98 3.85
C TYR A 178 -0.56 -1.94 3.07
N ILE A 179 0.78 -2.12 2.97
CA ILE A 179 1.64 -1.31 2.11
C ILE A 179 1.19 -1.45 0.65
N VAL A 180 1.07 -2.69 0.15
CA VAL A 180 0.67 -2.96 -1.24
C VAL A 180 -0.76 -2.50 -1.50
N ARG A 181 -1.70 -2.77 -0.59
CA ARG A 181 -3.08 -2.28 -0.66
C ARG A 181 -3.14 -0.76 -0.79
N GLN A 182 -2.41 -0.03 0.06
CA GLN A 182 -2.35 1.45 0.04
C GLN A 182 -1.86 1.96 -1.31
N LEU A 183 -0.76 1.40 -1.83
CA LEU A 183 -0.15 1.81 -3.11
C LEU A 183 -1.02 1.44 -4.32
N LEU A 184 -1.80 0.36 -4.26
CA LEU A 184 -2.73 -0.04 -5.31
C LEU A 184 -4.00 0.83 -5.32
N ILE A 185 -4.60 1.12 -4.15
CA ILE A 185 -5.75 2.03 -4.05
C ILE A 185 -5.36 3.42 -4.53
N ASP A 186 -4.17 3.88 -4.13
CA ASP A 186 -3.55 5.12 -4.58
C ASP A 186 -4.42 6.35 -4.29
N GLN A 187 -4.98 6.40 -3.07
CA GLN A 187 -5.91 7.43 -2.62
C GLN A 187 -5.27 8.82 -2.70
N ASN A 188 -6.00 9.79 -3.23
CA ASN A 188 -5.56 11.18 -3.41
C ASN A 188 -4.37 11.39 -4.36
N VAL A 189 -4.02 10.40 -5.18
CA VAL A 189 -3.03 10.52 -6.26
C VAL A 189 -3.74 10.48 -7.61
N PRO A 190 -4.07 11.63 -8.23
CA PRO A 190 -4.94 11.69 -9.42
C PRO A 190 -4.43 10.88 -10.63
N THR A 191 -3.12 10.63 -10.68
CA THR A 191 -2.49 9.88 -11.77
C THR A 191 -2.43 8.38 -11.52
N TYR A 192 -2.77 7.92 -10.30
CA TYR A 192 -2.56 6.54 -9.86
C TYR A 192 -1.13 6.05 -10.12
N GLY A 193 -0.15 6.88 -9.79
CA GLY A 193 1.26 6.66 -10.13
C GLY A 193 1.82 5.41 -9.47
N HIS A 194 1.51 5.17 -8.19
CA HIS A 194 2.00 4.00 -7.45
C HIS A 194 1.40 2.71 -8.00
N ARG A 195 0.08 2.66 -8.22
CA ARG A 195 -0.62 1.53 -8.86
C ARG A 195 -0.01 1.21 -10.20
N ARG A 196 0.17 2.24 -11.05
CA ARG A 196 0.75 2.06 -12.39
C ARG A 196 2.17 1.50 -12.34
N ASN A 197 2.98 1.88 -11.36
CA ASN A 197 4.32 1.31 -11.20
C ASN A 197 4.23 -0.17 -10.84
N ILE A 198 3.39 -0.55 -9.87
CA ILE A 198 3.21 -1.95 -9.47
C ILE A 198 2.70 -2.81 -10.62
N LEU A 199 1.73 -2.32 -11.40
CA LEU A 199 1.06 -3.11 -12.46
C LEU A 199 1.65 -2.87 -13.87
N SER A 200 2.77 -2.18 -14.00
CA SER A 200 3.42 -1.95 -15.30
C SER A 200 4.12 -3.19 -15.81
N SER A 201 3.78 -3.63 -17.03
CA SER A 201 4.51 -4.69 -17.72
C SER A 201 5.93 -4.31 -18.15
N LYS A 202 6.29 -3.03 -17.99
CA LYS A 202 7.63 -2.52 -18.28
C LYS A 202 8.68 -3.02 -17.27
N TYR A 203 8.29 -3.16 -15.99
CA TYR A 203 9.24 -3.47 -14.93
C TYR A 203 9.29 -4.97 -14.64
N ASN A 204 10.51 -5.47 -14.42
CA ASN A 204 10.81 -6.85 -14.02
C ASN A 204 11.80 -6.92 -12.85
N ARG A 205 12.30 -5.80 -12.35
CA ARG A 205 13.15 -5.71 -11.15
C ARG A 205 12.53 -4.76 -10.13
N ILE A 206 12.74 -5.10 -8.86
CA ILE A 206 12.29 -4.29 -7.73
C ILE A 206 13.32 -4.32 -6.59
N GLY A 207 13.55 -3.16 -5.98
CA GLY A 207 14.16 -3.02 -4.68
C GLY A 207 13.11 -2.59 -3.67
N VAL A 208 13.12 -3.17 -2.48
CA VAL A 208 12.19 -2.82 -1.40
C VAL A 208 12.95 -2.56 -0.13
N ALA A 209 12.56 -1.54 0.63
CA ALA A 209 13.01 -1.32 1.98
C ALA A 209 11.91 -0.74 2.86
N ILE A 210 11.80 -1.24 4.09
CA ILE A 210 10.90 -0.74 5.12
C ILE A 210 11.75 -0.22 6.29
N HIS A 211 11.56 1.05 6.67
CA HIS A 211 12.27 1.67 7.78
C HIS A 211 11.32 2.36 8.74
N GLU A 212 11.81 2.60 9.97
CA GLU A 212 11.13 3.45 10.93
C GLU A 212 10.99 4.87 10.40
N HIS A 213 9.88 5.52 10.74
CA HIS A 213 9.58 6.88 10.33
C HIS A 213 9.11 7.71 11.52
N THR A 214 9.82 8.78 11.81
CA THR A 214 9.62 9.61 13.02
C THR A 214 8.21 10.16 13.17
N LYS A 215 7.49 10.41 12.06
CA LYS A 215 6.13 10.95 12.05
C LYS A 215 5.04 9.88 11.87
N TYR A 216 5.31 8.83 11.09
CA TYR A 216 4.30 7.85 10.66
C TYR A 216 4.61 6.43 11.13
N LYS A 217 5.52 6.21 12.05
CA LYS A 217 6.06 4.94 12.56
C LYS A 217 6.93 4.20 11.54
N TYR A 218 6.45 4.00 10.33
CA TYR A 218 7.16 3.29 9.25
C TYR A 218 6.96 3.98 7.91
N CYS A 219 7.93 3.79 7.02
CA CYS A 219 7.82 4.07 5.59
C CYS A 219 8.38 2.89 4.79
N CYS A 220 7.84 2.69 3.60
CA CYS A 220 8.32 1.71 2.63
C CYS A 220 8.66 2.43 1.33
N VAL A 221 9.83 2.12 0.77
CA VAL A 221 10.26 2.58 -0.55
C VAL A 221 10.35 1.37 -1.48
N GLN A 222 9.85 1.49 -2.70
CA GLN A 222 9.96 0.53 -3.78
C GLN A 222 10.60 1.21 -4.99
N ASP A 223 11.77 0.75 -5.40
CA ASP A 223 12.45 1.20 -6.63
C ASP A 223 12.27 0.16 -7.74
N PHE A 224 11.87 0.60 -8.95
CA PHE A 224 11.56 -0.28 -10.07
C PHE A 224 12.52 -0.07 -11.24
N ALA A 225 12.89 -1.18 -11.90
CA ALA A 225 13.73 -1.16 -13.08
C ALA A 225 13.23 -2.09 -14.20
N ASP A 226 13.68 -1.77 -15.43
CA ASP A 226 13.49 -2.57 -16.65
C ASP A 226 14.84 -3.13 -17.09
N ASP A 227 15.14 -4.36 -16.70
CA ASP A 227 16.34 -5.08 -17.10
C ASP A 227 16.02 -6.10 -18.20
N LYS A 228 15.75 -5.59 -19.39
CA LYS A 228 15.57 -6.46 -20.56
C LYS A 228 16.92 -7.00 -21.02
N GLY A 229 17.19 -8.25 -20.66
CA GLY A 229 18.33 -9.01 -21.19
C GLY A 229 19.37 -9.47 -20.17
N GLU A 230 19.25 -9.16 -18.89
CA GLU A 230 20.00 -9.85 -17.86
C GLU A 230 19.33 -11.18 -17.51
N ALA A 231 20.12 -12.25 -17.43
CA ALA A 231 19.62 -13.53 -16.95
C ALA A 231 19.08 -13.36 -15.52
N ILE A 232 17.93 -13.95 -15.28
CA ILE A 232 17.38 -14.08 -13.93
C ILE A 232 18.18 -15.24 -13.29
N ASP A 233 19.20 -14.89 -12.50
CA ASP A 233 20.00 -15.85 -11.72
C ASP A 233 19.21 -16.41 -10.54
#